data_8bf4436b1dff265c7af93176c323d81f
#
_entry.id   8bf4436b1dff265c7af93176c323d81f
#
_cell.length_a   1.000
_cell.length_b   1.000
_cell.length_c   1.000
_cell.angle_alpha   90.00
_cell.angle_beta   90.00
_cell.angle_gamma   90.00
#
_symmetry.space_group_name_H-M   'P 1'
#
loop_
_entity.id
_entity.type
_entity.pdbx_description
1 polymer ?
#
loop_
_entity_poly.entity_id
_entity_poly.type
_entity_poly.pdbx_seq_one_letter_code
_entity_poly.pdbx_strand_id
1 'polypeptide(L)'
;QKLEMEPNLDLVAQNPLIERNMNRIFDQERFQRWAEGNTGWPFFDACMRQLRTTGWINFRMRAMMMSCASYNLWLPWRETGEHLAKLFIDYEPGIHWSQVGMQSGTTGINTIRAYSMTKQGKDHDPDGDYIRKWIPELSMVPTDFIHEPWKMPDELQKSIMCEIGLDYPKPLVDEIESRKEGIRKSYSARKGDDVREISRKVLKIHGSRNRPRKRRKEIKSKTIQKKLF
;
A
#
# COMPACT_ATOMS: atom_id res chain seq x y z
N GLN A 1 21.34 -4.08 -12.45
CA GLN A 1 21.90 -4.91 -11.36
C GLN A 1 20.87 -5.87 -10.75
N LYS A 2 19.62 -5.43 -10.41
CA LYS A 2 18.62 -6.35 -9.85
C LYS A 2 18.10 -7.35 -10.86
N LEU A 3 17.80 -6.93 -12.09
CA LEU A 3 17.37 -7.82 -13.18
C LEU A 3 18.47 -8.79 -13.66
N GLU A 4 19.73 -8.42 -13.53
CA GLU A 4 20.86 -9.33 -13.80
C GLU A 4 20.91 -10.49 -12.80
N MET A 5 20.52 -10.22 -11.54
CA MET A 5 20.49 -11.24 -10.47
C MET A 5 19.19 -12.05 -10.43
N GLU A 6 18.09 -11.42 -10.84
CA GLU A 6 16.73 -11.98 -10.81
C GLU A 6 16.00 -11.55 -12.09
N PRO A 7 16.28 -12.19 -13.24
CA PRO A 7 15.70 -11.80 -14.52
C PRO A 7 14.17 -11.97 -14.59
N ASN A 8 13.59 -12.79 -13.74
CA ASN A 8 12.15 -13.11 -13.72
C ASN A 8 11.40 -12.41 -12.59
N LEU A 9 11.86 -11.22 -12.15
CA LEU A 9 11.19 -10.45 -11.07
C LEU A 9 9.74 -10.08 -11.36
N ASP A 10 9.36 -10.00 -12.61
CA ASP A 10 8.01 -9.73 -13.10
C ASP A 10 7.13 -10.99 -13.15
N LEU A 11 7.74 -12.17 -13.16
CA LEU A 11 7.05 -13.44 -13.31
C LEU A 11 6.92 -14.22 -12.01
N VAL A 12 7.94 -14.15 -11.16
CA VAL A 12 8.04 -14.99 -9.96
C VAL A 12 8.35 -14.15 -8.73
N ALA A 13 7.57 -14.36 -7.67
CA ALA A 13 7.85 -13.73 -6.38
C ALA A 13 9.19 -14.20 -5.82
N GLN A 14 9.94 -13.30 -5.18
CA GLN A 14 11.23 -13.66 -4.55
C GLN A 14 11.07 -14.76 -3.48
N ASN A 15 9.91 -14.82 -2.83
CA ASN A 15 9.55 -15.97 -2.00
C ASN A 15 8.23 -16.60 -2.50
N PRO A 16 8.31 -17.59 -3.39
CA PRO A 16 7.13 -18.23 -3.98
C PRO A 16 6.22 -18.93 -2.97
N LEU A 17 6.77 -19.39 -1.83
CA LEU A 17 5.96 -20.00 -0.79
C LEU A 17 5.07 -18.96 -0.09
N ILE A 18 5.56 -17.75 0.14
CA ILE A 18 4.74 -16.67 0.68
C ILE A 18 3.60 -16.34 -0.27
N GLU A 19 3.89 -16.18 -1.57
CA GLU A 19 2.87 -15.91 -2.58
C GLU A 19 1.79 -17.02 -2.58
N ARG A 20 2.20 -18.29 -2.65
CA ARG A 20 1.27 -19.41 -2.58
C ARG A 20 0.43 -19.42 -1.31
N ASN A 21 1.04 -19.16 -0.15
CA ASN A 21 0.36 -19.15 1.14
C ASN A 21 -0.59 -17.96 1.29
N MET A 22 -0.33 -16.84 0.62
CA MET A 22 -1.26 -15.70 0.56
C MET A 22 -2.53 -16.05 -0.19
N ASN A 23 -2.45 -16.92 -1.20
CA ASN A 23 -3.57 -17.39 -2.00
C ASN A 23 -4.50 -16.26 -2.45
N ARG A 24 -3.92 -15.21 -3.07
CA ARG A 24 -4.67 -14.09 -3.61
C ARG A 24 -5.38 -14.54 -4.89
N ILE A 25 -6.69 -14.38 -4.91
CA ILE A 25 -7.52 -14.70 -6.07
C ILE A 25 -7.84 -13.39 -6.78
N PHE A 26 -7.76 -13.40 -8.12
CA PHE A 26 -8.12 -12.24 -8.91
C PHE A 26 -9.62 -11.96 -8.80
N ASP A 27 -9.96 -10.73 -8.47
CA ASP A 27 -11.32 -10.21 -8.38
C ASP A 27 -11.45 -9.06 -9.39
N GLN A 28 -12.25 -9.28 -10.41
CA GLN A 28 -12.41 -8.36 -11.53
C GLN A 28 -12.99 -7.01 -11.08
N GLU A 29 -14.00 -7.01 -10.21
CA GLU A 29 -14.63 -5.78 -9.75
C GLU A 29 -13.66 -4.94 -8.91
N ARG A 30 -12.99 -5.56 -7.94
CA ARG A 30 -11.98 -4.87 -7.12
C ARG A 30 -10.84 -4.34 -7.96
N PHE A 31 -10.36 -5.13 -8.90
CA PHE A 31 -9.28 -4.70 -9.81
C PHE A 31 -9.71 -3.52 -10.65
N GLN A 32 -10.88 -3.58 -11.28
CA GLN A 32 -11.39 -2.50 -12.14
C GLN A 32 -11.56 -1.20 -11.34
N ARG A 33 -12.23 -1.24 -10.20
CA ARG A 33 -12.44 -0.07 -9.36
C ARG A 33 -11.12 0.52 -8.84
N TRP A 34 -10.15 -0.32 -8.49
CA TRP A 34 -8.80 0.11 -8.14
C TRP A 34 -8.09 0.77 -9.33
N ALA A 35 -8.11 0.13 -10.48
CA ALA A 35 -7.43 0.59 -11.70
C ALA A 35 -8.01 1.89 -12.26
N GLU A 36 -9.30 2.13 -12.06
CA GLU A 36 -9.99 3.33 -12.54
C GLU A 36 -9.94 4.50 -11.56
N GLY A 37 -9.55 4.28 -10.31
CA GLY A 37 -9.63 5.30 -9.26
C GLY A 37 -11.07 5.57 -8.84
N ASN A 38 -11.82 4.49 -8.59
CA ASN A 38 -13.21 4.47 -8.16
C ASN A 38 -13.41 3.61 -6.91
N THR A 39 -12.42 3.59 -6.03
CA THR A 39 -12.44 2.75 -4.82
C THR A 39 -13.36 3.29 -3.73
N GLY A 40 -13.73 4.57 -3.80
CA GLY A 40 -14.43 5.29 -2.76
C GLY A 40 -13.51 5.85 -1.67
N TRP A 41 -12.21 5.79 -1.84
CA TRP A 41 -11.22 6.47 -0.99
C TRP A 41 -10.65 7.68 -1.74
N PRO A 42 -11.10 8.92 -1.43
CA PRO A 42 -10.87 10.09 -2.28
C PRO A 42 -9.40 10.36 -2.62
N PHE A 43 -8.51 10.31 -1.62
CA PHE A 43 -7.11 10.60 -1.88
C PHE A 43 -6.44 9.52 -2.76
N PHE A 44 -6.80 8.25 -2.59
CA PHE A 44 -6.35 7.19 -3.46
C PHE A 44 -6.85 7.38 -4.89
N ASP A 45 -8.15 7.64 -5.03
CA ASP A 45 -8.81 7.80 -6.32
C ASP A 45 -8.25 9.01 -7.08
N ALA A 46 -8.00 10.12 -6.38
CA ALA A 46 -7.33 11.29 -6.94
C ALA A 46 -5.92 10.95 -7.48
N CYS A 47 -5.14 10.19 -6.71
CA CYS A 47 -3.82 9.74 -7.13
C CYS A 47 -3.87 8.84 -8.37
N MET A 48 -4.81 7.91 -8.43
CA MET A 48 -4.95 7.01 -9.58
C MET A 48 -5.43 7.76 -10.82
N ARG A 49 -6.40 8.67 -10.69
CA ARG A 49 -6.88 9.51 -11.80
C ARG A 49 -5.77 10.43 -12.33
N GLN A 50 -4.94 11.03 -11.44
CA GLN A 50 -3.75 11.76 -11.87
C GLN A 50 -2.82 10.85 -12.68
N LEU A 51 -2.48 9.68 -12.15
CA LEU A 51 -1.57 8.76 -12.82
C LEU A 51 -2.08 8.38 -14.21
N ARG A 52 -3.36 8.04 -14.34
CA ARG A 52 -3.98 7.68 -15.62
C ARG A 52 -3.96 8.82 -16.63
N THR A 53 -4.06 10.06 -16.15
CA THR A 53 -4.10 11.25 -17.02
C THR A 53 -2.70 11.72 -17.42
N THR A 54 -1.74 11.66 -16.49
CA THR A 54 -0.41 12.26 -16.68
C THR A 54 0.71 11.25 -16.91
N GLY A 55 0.47 9.98 -16.59
CA GLY A 55 1.50 8.94 -16.60
C GLY A 55 2.52 9.06 -15.46
N TRP A 56 2.33 10.02 -14.54
CA TRP A 56 3.31 10.28 -13.48
C TRP A 56 2.66 10.53 -12.11
N ILE A 57 3.28 9.97 -11.09
CA ILE A 57 2.98 10.28 -9.69
C ILE A 57 4.23 10.03 -8.84
N ASN A 58 4.34 10.70 -7.69
CA ASN A 58 5.49 10.57 -6.82
C ASN A 58 5.61 9.17 -6.20
N PHE A 59 6.84 8.83 -5.77
CA PHE A 59 7.18 7.50 -5.28
C PHE A 59 6.33 7.01 -4.09
N ARG A 60 5.99 7.89 -3.15
CA ARG A 60 5.17 7.53 -2.00
C ARG A 60 3.77 7.07 -2.41
N MET A 61 3.17 7.75 -3.37
CA MET A 61 1.83 7.39 -3.86
C MET A 61 1.86 6.09 -4.68
N ARG A 62 2.93 5.83 -5.43
CA ARG A 62 3.13 4.50 -6.09
C ARG A 62 3.14 3.37 -5.06
N ALA A 63 3.85 3.56 -3.95
CA ALA A 63 3.88 2.60 -2.84
C ALA A 63 2.50 2.40 -2.20
N MET A 64 1.75 3.49 -1.99
CA MET A 64 0.38 3.44 -1.48
C MET A 64 -0.55 2.67 -2.43
N MET A 65 -0.48 2.91 -3.74
CA MET A 65 -1.29 2.21 -4.74
C MET A 65 -1.10 0.71 -4.70
N MET A 66 0.15 0.26 -4.67
CA MET A 66 0.47 -1.16 -4.59
C MET A 66 0.09 -1.77 -3.24
N SER A 67 0.27 -1.01 -2.15
CA SER A 67 -0.15 -1.42 -0.81
C SER A 67 -1.67 -1.58 -0.70
N CYS A 68 -2.43 -0.65 -1.26
CA CYS A 68 -3.90 -0.71 -1.33
C CYS A 68 -4.37 -1.99 -2.04
N ALA A 69 -3.88 -2.24 -3.25
CA ALA A 69 -4.19 -3.44 -4.00
C ALA A 69 -3.88 -4.72 -3.21
N SER A 70 -2.72 -4.74 -2.55
CA SER A 70 -2.18 -5.95 -1.92
C SER A 70 -2.80 -6.26 -0.56
N TYR A 71 -3.12 -5.25 0.26
CA TYR A 71 -3.57 -5.48 1.64
C TYR A 71 -5.04 -5.18 1.87
N ASN A 72 -5.59 -4.12 1.26
CA ASN A 72 -6.99 -3.78 1.41
C ASN A 72 -7.88 -4.58 0.46
N LEU A 73 -7.48 -4.67 -0.81
CA LEU A 73 -8.27 -5.35 -1.84
C LEU A 73 -7.87 -6.81 -2.04
N TRP A 74 -6.74 -7.24 -1.48
CA TRP A 74 -6.21 -8.60 -1.54
C TRP A 74 -6.02 -9.13 -2.97
N LEU A 75 -5.65 -8.21 -3.89
CA LEU A 75 -5.42 -8.51 -5.31
C LEU A 75 -4.04 -9.15 -5.54
N PRO A 76 -3.90 -10.01 -6.56
CA PRO A 76 -2.61 -10.54 -6.98
C PRO A 76 -1.65 -9.42 -7.41
N TRP A 77 -0.39 -9.56 -7.05
CA TRP A 77 0.63 -8.53 -7.24
C TRP A 77 1.06 -8.34 -8.70
N ARG A 78 0.99 -9.41 -9.49
CA ARG A 78 1.41 -9.37 -10.90
C ARG A 78 0.49 -8.49 -11.72
N GLU A 79 -0.79 -8.80 -11.70
CA GLU A 79 -1.82 -8.10 -12.48
C GLU A 79 -1.87 -6.61 -12.11
N THR A 80 -1.74 -6.32 -10.82
CA THR A 80 -1.69 -4.92 -10.35
C THR A 80 -0.36 -4.24 -10.70
N GLY A 81 0.76 -4.96 -10.63
CA GLY A 81 2.07 -4.48 -11.05
C GLY A 81 2.13 -4.21 -12.56
N GLU A 82 1.62 -5.12 -13.38
CA GLU A 82 1.54 -4.95 -14.84
C GLU A 82 0.67 -3.75 -15.24
N HIS A 83 -0.46 -3.55 -14.56
CA HIS A 83 -1.30 -2.39 -14.79
C HIS A 83 -0.56 -1.08 -14.52
N LEU A 84 0.11 -0.97 -13.37
CA LEU A 84 0.91 0.22 -13.04
C LEU A 84 2.09 0.42 -13.99
N ALA A 85 2.76 -0.66 -14.42
CA ALA A 85 3.85 -0.59 -15.38
C ALA A 85 3.44 0.06 -16.70
N LYS A 86 2.21 -0.21 -17.16
CA LYS A 86 1.66 0.37 -18.39
C LYS A 86 1.31 1.85 -18.27
N LEU A 87 1.11 2.34 -17.05
CA LEU A 87 0.73 3.73 -16.79
C LEU A 87 1.94 4.66 -16.59
N PHE A 88 3.07 4.15 -16.06
CA PHE A 88 4.22 4.99 -15.75
C PHE A 88 5.03 5.35 -16.99
N ILE A 89 5.11 6.65 -17.32
CA ILE A 89 5.96 7.15 -18.42
C ILE A 89 7.47 7.00 -18.12
N ASP A 90 7.83 6.91 -16.85
CA ASP A 90 9.19 6.70 -16.36
C ASP A 90 9.41 5.26 -15.88
N TYR A 91 8.71 4.30 -16.50
CA TYR A 91 8.81 2.89 -16.15
C TYR A 91 10.24 2.37 -16.32
N GLU A 92 10.78 1.81 -15.22
CA GLU A 92 12.06 1.11 -15.20
C GLU A 92 11.84 -0.24 -14.50
N PRO A 93 11.99 -1.38 -15.20
CA PRO A 93 11.57 -2.68 -14.70
C PRO A 93 12.28 -3.11 -13.41
N GLY A 94 13.57 -2.82 -13.26
CA GLY A 94 14.35 -3.20 -12.08
C GLY A 94 13.92 -2.45 -10.81
N ILE A 95 13.49 -1.21 -10.94
CA ILE A 95 12.92 -0.41 -9.84
C ILE A 95 11.48 -0.85 -9.60
N HIS A 96 10.68 -0.88 -10.66
CA HIS A 96 9.25 -1.17 -10.57
C HIS A 96 8.97 -2.52 -9.90
N TRP A 97 9.44 -3.61 -10.46
CA TRP A 97 9.16 -4.95 -9.94
C TRP A 97 9.75 -5.21 -8.55
N SER A 98 10.89 -4.59 -8.27
CA SER A 98 11.46 -4.61 -6.91
C SER A 98 10.54 -3.95 -5.89
N GLN A 99 9.92 -2.82 -6.25
CA GLN A 99 8.95 -2.12 -5.38
C GLN A 99 7.63 -2.87 -5.29
N VAL A 100 7.13 -3.40 -6.40
CA VAL A 100 5.91 -4.23 -6.42
C VAL A 100 6.06 -5.42 -5.48
N GLY A 101 7.15 -6.19 -5.56
CA GLY A 101 7.42 -7.31 -4.66
C GLY A 101 7.54 -6.88 -3.19
N MET A 102 8.19 -5.75 -2.91
CA MET A 102 8.33 -5.22 -1.55
C MET A 102 6.97 -4.77 -0.98
N GLN A 103 6.19 -4.00 -1.73
CA GLN A 103 4.91 -3.45 -1.28
C GLN A 103 3.81 -4.52 -1.21
N SER A 104 3.85 -5.55 -2.03
CA SER A 104 2.92 -6.69 -1.96
C SER A 104 3.24 -7.67 -0.84
N GLY A 105 4.44 -7.57 -0.25
CA GLY A 105 4.87 -8.44 0.85
C GLY A 105 5.40 -9.81 0.42
N THR A 106 5.65 -10.03 -0.88
CA THR A 106 6.07 -11.32 -1.44
C THR A 106 7.57 -11.59 -1.38
N THR A 107 8.39 -10.60 -0.96
CA THR A 107 9.84 -10.76 -0.84
C THR A 107 10.30 -11.60 0.36
N GLY A 108 9.50 -11.62 1.42
CA GLY A 108 9.82 -12.31 2.68
C GLY A 108 10.86 -11.62 3.58
N ILE A 109 11.55 -10.60 3.11
CA ILE A 109 12.63 -9.90 3.84
C ILE A 109 12.26 -8.50 4.33
N ASN A 110 11.24 -7.90 3.75
CA ASN A 110 10.78 -6.57 4.11
C ASN A 110 9.67 -6.60 5.17
N THR A 111 9.65 -5.61 6.03
CA THR A 111 8.52 -5.39 6.94
C THR A 111 7.26 -5.08 6.13
N ILE A 112 6.13 -5.66 6.51
CA ILE A 112 4.83 -5.35 5.92
C ILE A 112 4.47 -3.91 6.26
N ARG A 113 4.18 -3.10 5.24
CA ARG A 113 3.78 -1.70 5.36
C ARG A 113 2.49 -1.49 4.60
N ALA A 114 1.37 -1.61 5.31
CA ALA A 114 0.07 -1.31 4.74
C ALA A 114 -0.29 0.15 5.01
N TYR A 115 -0.49 0.90 3.94
CA TYR A 115 -0.86 2.32 4.01
C TYR A 115 -2.33 2.48 4.40
N SER A 116 -2.66 3.59 5.06
CA SER A 116 -4.03 4.07 5.23
C SER A 116 -4.25 5.18 4.22
N MET A 117 -5.19 5.00 3.28
CA MET A 117 -5.48 5.97 2.24
C MET A 117 -6.04 7.26 2.83
N THR A 118 -6.96 7.13 3.79
CA THR A 118 -7.52 8.28 4.52
C THR A 118 -6.44 9.06 5.27
N LYS A 119 -5.51 8.35 5.98
CA LYS A 119 -4.43 9.03 6.69
C LYS A 119 -3.48 9.72 5.70
N GLN A 120 -3.14 9.10 4.57
CA GLN A 120 -2.29 9.73 3.57
C GLN A 120 -2.94 10.99 3.00
N GLY A 121 -4.27 10.99 2.79
CA GLY A 121 -5.01 12.17 2.40
C GLY A 121 -4.88 13.30 3.43
N LYS A 122 -5.19 13.01 4.68
CA LYS A 122 -5.10 14.01 5.78
C LYS A 122 -3.66 14.55 5.97
N ASP A 123 -2.63 13.72 5.75
CA ASP A 123 -1.22 14.11 5.92
C ASP A 123 -0.68 14.94 4.72
N HIS A 124 -1.22 14.76 3.50
CA HIS A 124 -0.63 15.31 2.27
C HIS A 124 -1.55 16.28 1.51
N ASP A 125 -2.82 16.30 1.83
CA ASP A 125 -3.85 17.16 1.24
C ASP A 125 -4.89 17.53 2.31
N PRO A 126 -4.49 18.17 3.43
CA PRO A 126 -5.37 18.39 4.57
C PRO A 126 -6.65 19.16 4.21
N ASP A 127 -6.54 20.10 3.28
CA ASP A 127 -7.65 20.94 2.84
C ASP A 127 -8.50 20.29 1.72
N GLY A 128 -8.01 19.22 1.10
CA GLY A 128 -8.70 18.49 0.05
C GLY A 128 -8.62 19.13 -1.34
N ASP A 129 -7.70 20.06 -1.56
CA ASP A 129 -7.55 20.77 -2.83
C ASP A 129 -7.11 19.84 -3.96
N TYR A 130 -6.20 18.93 -3.64
CA TYR A 130 -5.76 17.90 -4.58
C TYR A 130 -6.87 16.92 -4.92
N ILE A 131 -7.65 16.49 -3.93
CA ILE A 131 -8.82 15.64 -4.13
C ILE A 131 -9.82 16.34 -5.05
N ARG A 132 -10.21 17.58 -4.77
CA ARG A 132 -11.18 18.32 -5.60
C ARG A 132 -10.69 18.54 -7.03
N LYS A 133 -9.39 18.72 -7.21
CA LYS A 133 -8.79 18.87 -8.54
C LYS A 133 -8.97 17.61 -9.41
N TRP A 134 -8.81 16.42 -8.83
CA TRP A 134 -8.81 15.17 -9.58
C TRP A 134 -10.13 14.39 -9.50
N ILE A 135 -11.01 14.81 -8.59
CA ILE A 135 -12.34 14.25 -8.41
C ILE A 135 -13.35 15.42 -8.41
N PRO A 136 -13.73 15.92 -9.60
CA PRO A 136 -14.67 17.03 -9.71
C PRO A 136 -16.01 16.79 -9.01
N GLU A 137 -16.44 15.52 -8.92
CA GLU A 137 -17.65 15.10 -8.23
C GLU A 137 -17.66 15.49 -6.76
N LEU A 138 -16.47 15.62 -6.14
CA LEU A 138 -16.30 16.03 -4.74
C LEU A 138 -16.00 17.52 -4.56
N SER A 139 -16.12 18.35 -5.61
CA SER A 139 -15.75 19.77 -5.57
C SER A 139 -16.49 20.56 -4.51
N MET A 140 -17.77 20.26 -4.25
CA MET A 140 -18.61 20.94 -3.27
C MET A 140 -18.58 20.29 -1.87
N VAL A 141 -17.87 19.19 -1.69
CA VAL A 141 -17.78 18.50 -0.40
C VAL A 141 -16.98 19.35 0.59
N PRO A 142 -17.51 19.63 1.79
CA PRO A 142 -16.81 20.39 2.83
C PRO A 142 -15.50 19.68 3.26
N THR A 143 -14.51 20.46 3.66
CA THR A 143 -13.16 19.96 4.06
C THR A 143 -13.25 18.91 5.19
N ASP A 144 -14.17 19.07 6.12
CA ASP A 144 -14.37 18.13 7.22
C ASP A 144 -14.73 16.70 6.76
N PHE A 145 -15.33 16.58 5.57
CA PHE A 145 -15.75 15.32 4.99
C PHE A 145 -14.96 14.88 3.77
N ILE A 146 -14.09 15.72 3.21
CA ILE A 146 -13.42 15.47 1.93
C ILE A 146 -12.62 14.15 1.89
N HIS A 147 -12.08 13.73 3.03
CA HIS A 147 -11.33 12.47 3.14
C HIS A 147 -12.21 11.25 3.43
N GLU A 148 -13.43 11.47 3.91
CA GLU A 148 -14.36 10.42 4.29
C GLU A 148 -15.82 10.84 3.93
N PRO A 149 -16.11 11.10 2.64
CA PRO A 149 -17.38 11.69 2.22
C PRO A 149 -18.61 10.81 2.53
N TRP A 150 -18.40 9.51 2.69
CA TRP A 150 -19.46 8.58 3.12
C TRP A 150 -19.96 8.81 4.54
N LYS A 151 -19.32 9.70 5.29
CA LYS A 151 -19.77 10.13 6.63
C LYS A 151 -20.65 11.37 6.62
N MET A 152 -20.85 11.99 5.46
CA MET A 152 -21.75 13.14 5.35
C MET A 152 -23.19 12.73 5.66
N PRO A 153 -23.92 13.55 6.44
CA PRO A 153 -25.37 13.40 6.58
C PRO A 153 -26.09 13.49 5.23
N ASP A 154 -27.15 12.72 5.04
CA ASP A 154 -27.92 12.68 3.79
C ASP A 154 -28.45 14.06 3.39
N GLU A 155 -28.85 14.88 4.36
CA GLU A 155 -29.33 16.25 4.13
C GLU A 155 -28.23 17.14 3.52
N LEU A 156 -26.99 17.00 4.01
CA LEU A 156 -25.85 17.71 3.46
C LEU A 156 -25.54 17.23 2.04
N GLN A 157 -25.53 15.91 1.78
CA GLN A 157 -25.28 15.35 0.46
C GLN A 157 -26.28 15.90 -0.57
N LYS A 158 -27.57 15.97 -0.21
CA LYS A 158 -28.63 16.56 -1.07
C LYS A 158 -28.42 18.05 -1.31
N SER A 159 -28.04 18.81 -0.26
CA SER A 159 -27.85 20.27 -0.37
C SER A 159 -26.71 20.68 -1.28
N ILE A 160 -25.65 19.85 -1.36
CA ILE A 160 -24.46 20.07 -2.22
C ILE A 160 -24.55 19.34 -3.55
N MET A 161 -25.66 18.62 -3.81
CA MET A 161 -25.88 17.81 -5.01
C MET A 161 -24.73 16.80 -5.25
N CYS A 162 -24.28 16.13 -4.20
CA CYS A 162 -23.27 15.07 -4.26
C CYS A 162 -23.70 13.91 -3.37
N GLU A 163 -24.31 12.90 -3.96
CA GLU A 163 -24.78 11.71 -3.28
C GLU A 163 -23.77 10.58 -3.36
N ILE A 164 -23.30 10.13 -2.18
CA ILE A 164 -22.29 9.06 -2.11
C ILE A 164 -22.94 7.70 -2.37
N GLY A 165 -22.52 7.07 -3.43
CA GLY A 165 -23.09 5.85 -3.99
C GLY A 165 -23.74 6.06 -5.36
N LEU A 166 -24.00 7.33 -5.75
CA LEU A 166 -24.48 7.70 -7.08
C LEU A 166 -23.43 8.53 -7.82
N ASP A 167 -23.11 9.74 -7.32
CA ASP A 167 -22.17 10.65 -7.98
C ASP A 167 -20.71 10.27 -7.72
N TYR A 168 -20.41 9.80 -6.50
CA TYR A 168 -19.11 9.27 -6.13
C TYR A 168 -19.28 7.93 -5.37
N PRO A 169 -18.47 6.91 -5.65
CA PRO A 169 -18.70 5.58 -5.09
C PRO A 169 -18.51 5.51 -3.57
N LYS A 170 -19.27 4.64 -2.93
CA LYS A 170 -18.98 4.21 -1.55
C LYS A 170 -17.68 3.41 -1.51
N PRO A 171 -16.97 3.42 -0.35
CA PRO A 171 -15.80 2.56 -0.16
C PRO A 171 -16.08 1.11 -0.51
N LEU A 172 -15.20 0.52 -1.33
CA LEU A 172 -15.30 -0.88 -1.78
C LEU A 172 -15.33 -1.87 -0.62
N VAL A 173 -14.55 -1.58 0.40
CA VAL A 173 -14.45 -2.32 1.65
C VAL A 173 -14.15 -1.34 2.78
N ASP A 174 -14.38 -1.74 4.02
CA ASP A 174 -13.90 -0.97 5.16
C ASP A 174 -12.37 -0.89 5.15
N GLU A 175 -11.81 0.33 5.13
CA GLU A 175 -10.37 0.56 5.02
C GLU A 175 -9.59 -0.04 6.21
N ILE A 176 -10.12 0.13 7.41
CA ILE A 176 -9.43 -0.25 8.64
C ILE A 176 -9.41 -1.76 8.78
N GLU A 177 -10.57 -2.38 8.64
CA GLU A 177 -10.73 -3.83 8.82
C GLU A 177 -10.03 -4.61 7.70
N SER A 178 -10.19 -4.19 6.43
CA SER A 178 -9.51 -4.84 5.31
C SER A 178 -7.98 -4.77 5.44
N ARG A 179 -7.45 -3.61 5.89
CA ARG A 179 -6.02 -3.43 6.13
C ARG A 179 -5.51 -4.32 7.26
N LYS A 180 -6.21 -4.40 8.39
CA LYS A 180 -5.87 -5.28 9.51
C LYS A 180 -5.85 -6.74 9.06
N GLU A 181 -6.88 -7.15 8.34
CA GLU A 181 -7.01 -8.51 7.83
C GLU A 181 -5.89 -8.84 6.82
N GLY A 182 -5.61 -7.95 5.88
CA GLY A 182 -4.52 -8.11 4.92
C GLY A 182 -3.15 -8.23 5.60
N ILE A 183 -2.88 -7.44 6.63
CA ILE A 183 -1.67 -7.54 7.45
C ILE A 183 -1.62 -8.92 8.16
N ARG A 184 -2.71 -9.31 8.82
CA ARG A 184 -2.82 -10.59 9.53
C ARG A 184 -2.54 -11.78 8.60
N LYS A 185 -3.21 -11.83 7.44
CA LYS A 185 -3.01 -12.86 6.40
C LYS A 185 -1.56 -12.88 5.91
N SER A 186 -0.97 -11.71 5.66
CA SER A 186 0.40 -11.61 5.19
C SER A 186 1.43 -12.11 6.20
N TYR A 187 1.25 -11.82 7.49
CA TYR A 187 2.10 -12.41 8.53
C TYR A 187 1.88 -13.92 8.69
N SER A 188 0.65 -14.38 8.54
CA SER A 188 0.34 -15.82 8.55
C SER A 188 1.04 -16.57 7.41
N ALA A 189 1.02 -15.99 6.21
CA ALA A 189 1.68 -16.57 5.03
C ALA A 189 3.21 -16.71 5.16
N ARG A 190 3.82 -15.96 6.08
CA ARG A 190 5.27 -15.99 6.38
C ARG A 190 5.67 -17.03 7.42
N LYS A 191 4.72 -17.77 7.98
CA LYS A 191 5.00 -18.84 8.97
C LYS A 191 5.52 -20.09 8.25
N GLY A 192 6.33 -20.88 8.97
CA GLY A 192 6.93 -22.11 8.46
C GLY A 192 8.44 -22.01 8.27
N ASP A 193 9.14 -23.12 8.45
CA ASP A 193 10.61 -23.15 8.38
C ASP A 193 11.09 -23.07 6.93
N ASP A 194 10.39 -23.70 5.99
CA ASP A 194 10.68 -23.61 4.56
C ASP A 194 10.60 -22.15 4.04
N VAL A 195 9.55 -21.42 4.47
CA VAL A 195 9.38 -20.01 4.13
C VAL A 195 10.54 -19.17 4.69
N ARG A 196 10.95 -19.47 5.93
CA ARG A 196 12.08 -18.77 6.57
C ARG A 196 13.40 -19.09 5.89
N GLU A 197 13.61 -20.33 5.44
CA GLU A 197 14.81 -20.71 4.70
C GLU A 197 14.94 -19.95 3.39
N ILE A 198 13.86 -19.90 2.59
CA ILE A 198 13.86 -19.11 1.34
C ILE A 198 14.10 -17.63 1.65
N SER A 199 13.43 -17.07 2.67
CA SER A 199 13.63 -15.68 3.08
C SER A 199 15.08 -15.38 3.49
N ARG A 200 15.79 -16.34 4.12
CA ARG A 200 17.22 -16.19 4.42
C ARG A 200 18.08 -16.17 3.16
N LYS A 201 17.75 -17.01 2.15
CA LYS A 201 18.43 -17.01 0.84
C LYS A 201 18.23 -15.67 0.15
N VAL A 202 16.98 -15.18 0.08
CA VAL A 202 16.65 -13.85 -0.48
C VAL A 202 17.41 -12.74 0.25
N LEU A 203 17.46 -12.78 1.59
CA LEU A 203 18.18 -11.80 2.39
C LEU A 203 19.70 -11.82 2.12
N LYS A 204 20.29 -13.00 1.88
CA LYS A 204 21.70 -13.12 1.56
C LYS A 204 22.05 -12.48 0.22
N ILE A 205 21.16 -12.59 -0.77
CA ILE A 205 21.36 -12.07 -2.14
C ILE A 205 21.00 -10.57 -2.21
N HIS A 206 19.86 -10.17 -1.66
CA HIS A 206 19.25 -8.85 -1.84
C HIS A 206 19.27 -7.97 -0.59
N GLY A 207 19.72 -8.49 0.54
CA GLY A 207 19.78 -7.72 1.78
C GLY A 207 20.81 -6.60 1.73
N SER A 208 20.55 -5.50 2.43
CA SER A 208 21.52 -4.42 2.57
C SER A 208 22.83 -4.91 3.19
N ARG A 209 23.95 -4.59 2.57
CA ARG A 209 25.29 -4.88 3.11
C ARG A 209 25.59 -4.06 4.37
N ASN A 210 24.96 -2.89 4.50
CA ASN A 210 25.04 -2.06 5.71
C ASN A 210 24.02 -2.53 6.75
N ARG A 211 24.35 -3.59 7.47
CA ARG A 211 23.60 -3.94 8.66
C ARG A 211 23.84 -2.87 9.74
N PRO A 212 22.80 -2.23 10.31
CA PRO A 212 23.00 -1.37 11.47
C PRO A 212 23.69 -2.20 12.55
N ARG A 213 24.84 -1.73 13.07
CA ARG A 213 25.51 -2.34 14.20
C ARG A 213 24.45 -2.50 15.31
N LYS A 214 24.23 -3.73 15.80
CA LYS A 214 23.39 -3.94 16.98
C LYS A 214 23.88 -2.98 18.06
N ARG A 215 23.05 -2.00 18.44
CA ARG A 215 23.31 -1.19 19.63
C ARG A 215 23.53 -2.16 20.77
N ARG A 216 24.74 -2.25 21.28
CA ARG A 216 25.06 -2.95 22.54
C ARG A 216 24.15 -2.31 23.57
N LYS A 217 23.23 -3.08 24.16
CA LYS A 217 22.48 -2.62 25.32
C LYS A 217 23.54 -2.33 26.40
N GLU A 218 23.73 -1.06 26.69
CA GLU A 218 24.48 -0.68 27.88
C GLU A 218 23.76 -1.30 29.08
N ILE A 219 24.43 -2.25 29.71
CA ILE A 219 23.99 -2.77 30.99
C ILE A 219 24.22 -1.60 31.95
N LYS A 220 23.13 -0.88 32.28
CA LYS A 220 23.16 0.10 33.36
C LYS A 220 23.53 -0.69 34.65
N SER A 221 24.80 -0.59 35.06
CA SER A 221 25.23 -1.04 36.38
C SER A 221 24.39 -0.28 37.41
N LYS A 222 23.58 -1.00 38.16
CA LYS A 222 22.94 -0.46 39.37
C LYS A 222 24.05 -0.16 40.38
N THR A 223 24.42 1.10 40.46
CA THR A 223 25.23 1.59 41.57
C THR A 223 24.40 1.45 42.83
N ILE A 224 24.78 0.46 43.65
CA ILE A 224 24.23 0.29 44.99
C ILE A 224 24.86 1.41 45.83
N GLN A 225 24.13 2.49 46.06
CA GLN A 225 24.47 3.44 47.10
C GLN A 225 24.25 2.76 48.46
N LYS A 226 25.34 2.33 49.11
CA LYS A 226 25.35 2.01 50.51
C LYS A 226 25.06 3.30 51.27
N LYS A 227 23.89 3.38 51.94
CA LYS A 227 23.64 4.33 53.00
C LYS A 227 24.59 3.97 54.13
N LEU A 228 25.52 4.85 54.43
CA LEU A 228 26.26 4.92 55.72
C LEU A 228 25.59 6.01 56.55
N PHE A 229 25.12 5.58 57.73
CA PHE A 229 24.53 6.32 58.84
C PHE A 229 23.17 6.92 58.68
#